data_bc552fe7166d5c0fdf8e8dcc67faf5ce
#
_entry.id   bc552fe7166d5c0fdf8e8dcc67faf5ce
#
_cell.length_a   1.000
_cell.length_b   1.000
_cell.length_c   1.000
_cell.angle_alpha   90.00
_cell.angle_beta   90.00
_cell.angle_gamma   90.00
#
_symmetry.space_group_name_H-M   'P 1'
#
loop_
_entity.id
_entity.type
_entity.pdbx_description
1 polymer ?
#
loop_
_entity_poly.entity_id
_entity_poly.type
_entity_poly.pdbx_seq_one_letter_code
_entity_poly.pdbx_strand_id
1 'polypeptide(L)'
;KELSGVGLNMALGAALVSTSREPEACEARYDFYKKSFAEKKLFPQFITLEPWEFGILFRGRESIEELAWAQDYLAGKKKIKAGNAGYACCGLIPYRMKNKQGISVHAGGAFYDHKPISLQIYVEYGGVCGAVSKGAAGFVKAKGIPSYTIGQPGHCAFVWKGADGEWKIGNNIYGWIWSEGGSGGPWKGSVSTITELPRFWKGKDAAASNLCYYLSLLAADPQKAEALLKEALRRNASNYPAWQALMRRNVRLAEKDKLALLEQFKEAFPGNPTLWEYFMKNELGLDWKKANGYAVYPRLLAQNESWDSVDAYMRNFCALARKDIPDMAGKLPYGVKTKRIFFKNWLKFYQENKIDRKVRVQTCAVLEKALPSLLSHEKTALQFLGFYGQVLDLWKDKQLSARADTFLTVWLKEVDKASVRKKMAEIGLKVAEHLGDKKALVRYAETQAGY
;
A
#
# COMPACT_ATOMS: atom_id res chain seq x y z
N LYS A 1 9.94 25.97 -32.04
CA LYS A 1 9.44 24.65 -32.45
C LYS A 1 8.48 24.19 -31.38
N GLU A 2 7.21 24.00 -31.74
CA GLU A 2 6.21 23.47 -30.84
C GLU A 2 6.64 22.07 -30.35
N LEU A 3 6.75 21.92 -29.03
CA LEU A 3 6.92 20.63 -28.42
C LEU A 3 5.58 19.90 -28.48
N SER A 4 5.53 18.73 -29.10
CA SER A 4 4.36 17.89 -29.16
C SER A 4 4.67 16.47 -28.66
N GLY A 5 3.65 15.77 -28.18
CA GLY A 5 3.80 14.38 -27.73
C GLY A 5 4.86 14.18 -26.65
N VAL A 6 5.78 13.26 -26.87
CA VAL A 6 6.81 12.86 -25.89
C VAL A 6 7.68 14.04 -25.44
N GLY A 7 8.06 14.95 -26.38
CA GLY A 7 8.89 16.11 -26.05
C GLY A 7 8.21 17.07 -25.07
N LEU A 8 6.91 17.28 -25.23
CA LEU A 8 6.12 18.10 -24.30
C LEU A 8 6.04 17.44 -22.91
N ASN A 9 5.70 16.16 -22.85
CA ASN A 9 5.63 15.42 -21.59
C ASN A 9 6.98 15.40 -20.86
N MET A 10 8.08 15.23 -21.56
CA MET A 10 9.43 15.34 -21.00
C MET A 10 9.69 16.73 -20.40
N ALA A 11 9.38 17.81 -21.15
CA ALA A 11 9.59 19.17 -20.67
C ALA A 11 8.75 19.49 -19.43
N LEU A 12 7.49 19.07 -19.43
CA LEU A 12 6.61 19.19 -18.26
C LEU A 12 7.13 18.38 -17.07
N GLY A 13 7.62 17.16 -17.31
CA GLY A 13 8.24 16.32 -16.29
C GLY A 13 9.49 16.94 -15.67
N ALA A 14 10.34 17.57 -16.47
CA ALA A 14 11.49 18.31 -15.97
C ALA A 14 11.07 19.53 -15.13
N ALA A 15 10.07 20.29 -15.60
CA ALA A 15 9.53 21.43 -14.86
C ALA A 15 8.94 21.04 -13.49
N LEU A 16 8.24 19.91 -13.42
CA LEU A 16 7.67 19.40 -12.15
C LEU A 16 8.72 19.07 -11.08
N VAL A 17 9.96 18.82 -11.46
CA VAL A 17 11.02 18.42 -10.52
C VAL A 17 12.11 19.46 -10.33
N SER A 18 12.23 20.46 -11.21
CA SER A 18 13.23 21.54 -11.14
C SER A 18 13.15 22.35 -9.84
N THR A 19 11.97 22.44 -9.22
CA THR A 19 11.79 23.13 -7.93
C THR A 19 12.35 22.35 -6.73
N SER A 20 12.69 21.09 -6.89
CA SER A 20 13.14 20.19 -5.81
C SER A 20 14.56 19.67 -5.99
N ARG A 21 15.25 20.06 -7.06
CA ARG A 21 16.64 19.69 -7.40
C ARG A 21 17.33 20.80 -8.17
N GLU A 22 18.66 20.71 -8.21
CA GLU A 22 19.51 21.58 -9.02
C GLU A 22 19.03 21.54 -10.47
N PRO A 23 18.67 22.69 -11.06
CA PRO A 23 18.15 22.76 -12.43
C PRO A 23 19.07 22.08 -13.46
N GLU A 24 20.40 22.24 -13.32
CA GLU A 24 21.39 21.65 -14.21
C GLU A 24 21.34 20.12 -14.23
N ALA A 25 21.12 19.51 -13.09
CA ALA A 25 20.98 18.05 -13.00
C ALA A 25 19.70 17.54 -13.71
N CYS A 26 18.63 18.34 -13.71
CA CYS A 26 17.41 18.01 -14.44
C CYS A 26 17.60 18.20 -15.95
N GLU A 27 18.30 19.25 -16.38
CA GLU A 27 18.62 19.52 -17.79
C GLU A 27 19.52 18.42 -18.38
N ALA A 28 20.59 18.05 -17.69
CA ALA A 28 21.49 16.99 -18.12
C ALA A 28 20.74 15.66 -18.33
N ARG A 29 19.76 15.34 -17.45
CA ARG A 29 18.92 14.14 -17.60
C ARG A 29 17.94 14.27 -18.77
N TYR A 30 17.34 15.43 -18.94
CA TYR A 30 16.47 15.69 -20.08
C TYR A 30 17.22 15.44 -21.40
N ASP A 31 18.43 16.00 -21.54
CA ASP A 31 19.26 15.84 -22.73
C ASP A 31 19.72 14.40 -22.94
N PHE A 32 20.08 13.70 -21.85
CA PHE A 32 20.42 12.28 -21.91
C PHE A 32 19.26 11.45 -22.50
N TYR A 33 18.04 11.59 -21.97
CA TYR A 33 16.90 10.82 -22.46
C TYR A 33 16.47 11.26 -23.86
N LYS A 34 16.55 12.54 -24.19
CA LYS A 34 16.28 13.04 -25.54
C LYS A 34 17.23 12.44 -26.57
N LYS A 35 18.54 12.41 -26.28
CA LYS A 35 19.56 11.77 -27.10
C LYS A 35 19.31 10.27 -27.20
N SER A 36 19.11 9.59 -26.08
CA SER A 36 18.86 8.14 -26.04
C SER A 36 17.59 7.75 -26.81
N PHE A 37 16.57 8.60 -26.81
CA PHE A 37 15.36 8.41 -27.61
C PHE A 37 15.65 8.50 -29.11
N ALA A 38 16.37 9.52 -29.52
CA ALA A 38 16.77 9.71 -30.93
C ALA A 38 17.66 8.55 -31.44
N GLU A 39 18.50 7.99 -30.56
CA GLU A 39 19.38 6.84 -30.84
C GLU A 39 18.65 5.47 -30.70
N LYS A 40 17.34 5.45 -30.41
CA LYS A 40 16.53 4.22 -30.23
C LYS A 40 17.07 3.29 -29.14
N LYS A 41 17.69 3.84 -28.11
CA LYS A 41 18.26 3.07 -26.98
C LYS A 41 17.26 2.78 -25.88
N LEU A 42 16.07 3.42 -25.89
CA LEU A 42 15.04 3.29 -24.86
C LEU A 42 14.01 2.22 -25.21
N PHE A 43 13.32 1.69 -24.17
CA PHE A 43 12.23 0.76 -24.39
C PHE A 43 10.95 1.47 -24.87
N PRO A 44 10.06 0.76 -25.60
CA PRO A 44 8.90 1.36 -26.25
C PRO A 44 7.96 2.14 -25.32
N GLN A 45 7.79 1.71 -24.05
CA GLN A 45 6.94 2.39 -23.11
C GLN A 45 7.36 3.83 -22.79
N PHE A 46 8.58 4.24 -23.13
CA PHE A 46 9.05 5.60 -22.95
C PHE A 46 8.17 6.64 -23.65
N ILE A 47 7.61 6.30 -24.81
CA ILE A 47 6.77 7.23 -25.58
C ILE A 47 5.37 7.43 -24.98
N THR A 48 4.95 6.55 -24.05
CA THR A 48 3.64 6.60 -23.40
C THR A 48 3.68 7.19 -22.01
N LEU A 49 4.84 7.68 -21.58
CA LEU A 49 5.00 8.23 -20.24
C LEU A 49 4.27 9.55 -20.07
N GLU A 50 3.62 9.69 -18.95
CA GLU A 50 3.01 10.92 -18.48
C GLU A 50 4.06 11.88 -17.89
N PRO A 51 3.78 13.20 -17.81
CA PRO A 51 4.75 14.17 -17.26
C PRO A 51 5.29 13.80 -15.88
N TRP A 52 4.45 13.32 -14.98
CA TRP A 52 4.89 12.93 -13.64
C TRP A 52 5.79 11.68 -13.64
N GLU A 53 5.64 10.80 -14.62
CA GLU A 53 6.47 9.61 -14.80
C GLU A 53 7.87 10.01 -15.30
N PHE A 54 7.95 10.99 -16.21
CA PHE A 54 9.23 11.64 -16.57
C PHE A 54 9.88 12.28 -15.35
N GLY A 55 9.11 12.91 -14.48
CA GLY A 55 9.63 13.45 -13.22
C GLY A 55 10.35 12.41 -12.36
N ILE A 56 9.94 11.15 -12.37
CA ILE A 56 10.64 10.05 -11.67
C ILE A 56 12.00 9.78 -12.32
N LEU A 57 12.06 9.76 -13.64
CA LEU A 57 13.34 9.59 -14.37
C LEU A 57 14.32 10.73 -14.06
N PHE A 58 13.84 11.98 -14.02
CA PHE A 58 14.67 13.15 -13.77
C PHE A 58 15.12 13.29 -12.31
N ARG A 59 14.40 12.67 -11.35
CA ARG A 59 14.80 12.61 -9.93
C ARG A 59 15.77 11.47 -9.59
N GLY A 60 16.16 10.63 -10.54
CA GLY A 60 17.09 9.52 -10.32
C GLY A 60 18.38 9.98 -9.61
N ARG A 61 19.05 9.06 -8.92
CA ARG A 61 20.32 9.33 -8.22
C ARG A 61 21.54 8.93 -9.04
N GLU A 62 21.33 8.11 -10.03
CA GLU A 62 22.35 7.61 -10.94
C GLU A 62 22.98 8.79 -11.72
N SER A 63 24.28 8.80 -11.93
CA SER A 63 24.90 9.80 -12.81
C SER A 63 24.56 9.53 -14.28
N ILE A 64 24.79 10.52 -15.14
CA ILE A 64 24.57 10.34 -16.59
C ILE A 64 25.51 9.26 -17.16
N GLU A 65 26.74 9.20 -16.65
CA GLU A 65 27.75 8.20 -17.02
C GLU A 65 27.30 6.80 -16.59
N GLU A 66 26.74 6.66 -15.39
CA GLU A 66 26.18 5.38 -14.94
C GLU A 66 25.01 4.92 -15.83
N LEU A 67 24.10 5.84 -16.19
CA LEU A 67 22.98 5.51 -17.07
C LEU A 67 23.46 5.13 -18.48
N ALA A 68 24.44 5.84 -19.03
CA ALA A 68 25.03 5.51 -20.32
C ALA A 68 25.72 4.15 -20.30
N TRP A 69 26.55 3.90 -19.28
CA TRP A 69 27.17 2.60 -19.08
C TRP A 69 26.12 1.48 -18.96
N ALA A 70 25.05 1.69 -18.22
CA ALA A 70 23.99 0.71 -18.07
C ALA A 70 23.26 0.44 -19.38
N GLN A 71 23.06 1.42 -20.25
CA GLN A 71 22.51 1.20 -21.60
C GLN A 71 23.39 0.27 -22.43
N ASP A 72 24.71 0.52 -22.44
CA ASP A 72 25.67 -0.29 -23.18
C ASP A 72 25.79 -1.70 -22.59
N TYR A 73 25.82 -1.83 -21.26
CA TYR A 73 25.81 -3.11 -20.57
C TYR A 73 24.57 -3.95 -20.90
N LEU A 74 23.39 -3.29 -20.99
CA LEU A 74 22.13 -3.96 -21.33
C LEU A 74 22.01 -4.31 -22.81
N ALA A 75 22.73 -3.65 -23.71
CA ALA A 75 22.68 -3.91 -25.15
C ALA A 75 23.07 -5.37 -25.48
N GLY A 76 24.02 -5.95 -24.73
CA GLY A 76 24.43 -7.36 -24.84
C GLY A 76 23.47 -8.37 -24.16
N LYS A 77 22.44 -7.92 -23.44
CA LYS A 77 21.57 -8.80 -22.61
C LYS A 77 20.24 -9.13 -23.32
N LYS A 78 20.28 -9.93 -24.37
CA LYS A 78 19.12 -10.27 -25.23
C LYS A 78 17.87 -10.79 -24.48
N LYS A 79 18.03 -11.35 -23.27
CA LYS A 79 16.91 -11.85 -22.43
C LYS A 79 16.13 -10.73 -21.73
N ILE A 80 16.69 -9.53 -21.63
CA ILE A 80 16.04 -8.39 -21.00
C ILE A 80 15.23 -7.63 -22.03
N LYS A 81 13.91 -7.67 -21.91
CA LYS A 81 12.96 -7.04 -22.81
C LYS A 81 12.06 -6.07 -22.04
N ALA A 82 11.39 -5.17 -22.74
CA ALA A 82 10.46 -4.20 -22.16
C ALA A 82 9.45 -4.83 -21.16
N GLY A 83 8.87 -5.97 -21.50
CA GLY A 83 7.85 -6.63 -20.68
C GLY A 83 8.36 -7.30 -19.39
N ASN A 84 9.66 -7.61 -19.31
CA ASN A 84 10.25 -8.26 -18.13
C ASN A 84 11.37 -7.47 -17.46
N ALA A 85 11.64 -6.26 -17.92
CA ALA A 85 12.84 -5.49 -17.59
C ALA A 85 13.08 -5.41 -16.07
N GLY A 86 12.08 -5.05 -15.28
CA GLY A 86 12.25 -4.91 -13.83
C GLY A 86 12.64 -6.22 -13.14
N TYR A 87 12.02 -7.32 -13.52
CA TYR A 87 12.36 -8.62 -12.94
C TYR A 87 13.72 -9.14 -13.42
N ALA A 88 13.98 -9.02 -14.72
CA ALA A 88 15.22 -9.52 -15.32
C ALA A 88 16.45 -8.74 -14.84
N CYS A 89 16.33 -7.43 -14.61
CA CYS A 89 17.42 -6.60 -14.08
C CYS A 89 17.81 -6.96 -12.64
N CYS A 90 16.90 -7.54 -11.83
CA CYS A 90 17.28 -8.09 -10.52
C CYS A 90 18.40 -9.16 -10.64
N GLY A 91 18.33 -10.00 -11.68
CA GLY A 91 19.31 -11.05 -11.93
C GLY A 91 20.68 -10.55 -12.38
N LEU A 92 20.85 -9.26 -12.66
CA LEU A 92 22.16 -8.66 -12.98
C LEU A 92 23.00 -8.41 -11.74
N ILE A 93 22.39 -8.35 -10.57
CA ILE A 93 23.05 -8.05 -9.31
C ILE A 93 23.13 -9.32 -8.47
N PRO A 94 24.32 -9.88 -8.23
CA PRO A 94 24.46 -11.10 -7.44
C PRO A 94 23.99 -10.88 -6.00
N TYR A 95 23.14 -11.77 -5.49
CA TYR A 95 22.75 -11.74 -4.09
C TYR A 95 23.89 -12.30 -3.21
N ARG A 96 24.50 -11.47 -2.37
CA ARG A 96 25.67 -11.86 -1.56
C ARG A 96 25.60 -11.27 -0.16
N MET A 97 25.79 -12.13 0.85
CA MET A 97 25.93 -11.72 2.25
C MET A 97 27.38 -11.36 2.61
N LYS A 98 28.35 -11.89 1.85
CA LYS A 98 29.77 -11.60 1.99
C LYS A 98 30.40 -11.32 0.62
N ASN A 99 31.35 -10.41 0.55
CA ASN A 99 32.13 -10.18 -0.66
C ASN A 99 33.20 -11.28 -0.86
N LYS A 100 34.02 -11.16 -1.89
CA LYS A 100 35.07 -12.14 -2.22
C LYS A 100 36.13 -12.27 -1.11
N GLN A 101 36.32 -11.22 -0.30
CA GLN A 101 37.25 -11.17 0.83
C GLN A 101 36.59 -11.67 2.12
N GLY A 102 35.34 -12.15 2.09
CA GLY A 102 34.62 -12.63 3.27
C GLY A 102 34.00 -11.52 4.14
N ILE A 103 34.10 -10.26 3.73
CA ILE A 103 33.56 -9.11 4.46
C ILE A 103 32.03 -9.11 4.35
N SER A 104 31.34 -9.00 5.48
CA SER A 104 29.87 -8.99 5.54
C SER A 104 29.29 -7.74 4.89
N VAL A 105 28.13 -7.89 4.22
CA VAL A 105 27.35 -6.76 3.68
C VAL A 105 26.95 -5.76 4.75
N HIS A 106 26.85 -6.16 5.99
CA HIS A 106 26.56 -5.27 7.13
C HIS A 106 27.73 -4.37 7.52
N ALA A 107 28.93 -4.61 6.98
CA ALA A 107 30.09 -3.73 7.16
C ALA A 107 30.03 -2.46 6.29
N GLY A 108 28.91 -2.25 5.55
CA GLY A 108 28.69 -1.03 4.80
C GLY A 108 29.74 -0.81 3.70
N GLY A 109 30.44 0.34 3.72
CA GLY A 109 31.43 0.68 2.70
C GLY A 109 32.55 -0.33 2.55
N ALA A 110 32.97 -0.99 3.62
CA ALA A 110 34.03 -2.01 3.57
C ALA A 110 33.64 -3.22 2.70
N PHE A 111 32.36 -3.57 2.61
CA PHE A 111 31.89 -4.61 1.70
C PHE A 111 32.18 -4.28 0.23
N TYR A 112 32.20 -3.01 -0.13
CA TYR A 112 32.46 -2.49 -1.47
C TYR A 112 33.90 -1.96 -1.61
N ASP A 113 34.83 -2.37 -0.76
CA ASP A 113 36.22 -1.88 -0.73
C ASP A 113 36.30 -0.35 -0.68
N HIS A 114 35.35 0.28 0.03
CA HIS A 114 35.19 1.73 0.13
C HIS A 114 35.00 2.47 -1.21
N LYS A 115 34.70 1.75 -2.29
CA LYS A 115 34.42 2.35 -3.61
C LYS A 115 33.09 3.11 -3.56
N PRO A 116 32.94 4.22 -4.31
CA PRO A 116 31.66 4.90 -4.47
C PRO A 116 30.61 3.98 -5.05
N ILE A 117 29.43 3.96 -4.45
CA ILE A 117 28.31 3.10 -4.88
C ILE A 117 27.83 3.56 -6.28
N SER A 118 27.85 2.64 -7.22
CA SER A 118 27.38 2.80 -8.59
C SER A 118 26.74 1.52 -9.12
N LEU A 119 26.12 1.56 -10.29
CA LEU A 119 25.55 0.37 -10.94
C LEU A 119 26.64 -0.66 -11.27
N GLN A 120 27.84 -0.21 -11.65
CA GLN A 120 29.01 -1.08 -11.86
C GLN A 120 29.39 -1.83 -10.58
N ILE A 121 29.44 -1.11 -9.47
CA ILE A 121 29.79 -1.69 -8.15
C ILE A 121 28.72 -2.71 -7.72
N TYR A 122 27.43 -2.45 -7.95
CA TYR A 122 26.40 -3.44 -7.67
C TYR A 122 26.53 -4.71 -8.51
N VAL A 123 26.91 -4.60 -9.78
CA VAL A 123 27.15 -5.78 -10.64
C VAL A 123 28.39 -6.55 -10.19
N GLU A 124 29.47 -5.87 -9.82
CA GLU A 124 30.74 -6.47 -9.42
C GLU A 124 30.65 -7.16 -8.03
N TYR A 125 30.18 -6.43 -7.04
CA TYR A 125 30.18 -6.90 -5.64
C TYR A 125 28.88 -7.61 -5.28
N GLY A 126 27.78 -7.27 -5.89
CA GLY A 126 26.46 -7.71 -5.48
C GLY A 126 25.98 -7.02 -4.22
N GLY A 127 25.25 -7.75 -3.40
CA GLY A 127 24.73 -7.31 -2.11
C GLY A 127 23.40 -7.96 -1.78
N VAL A 128 22.69 -7.45 -0.81
CA VAL A 128 21.37 -7.93 -0.41
C VAL A 128 20.25 -7.15 -1.10
N CYS A 129 19.03 -7.29 -0.64
CA CYS A 129 17.82 -6.68 -1.22
C CYS A 129 17.98 -5.23 -1.63
N GLY A 130 18.68 -4.42 -0.82
CA GLY A 130 18.93 -3.01 -1.12
C GLY A 130 19.77 -2.79 -2.38
N ALA A 131 20.85 -3.56 -2.57
CA ALA A 131 21.70 -3.50 -3.77
C ALA A 131 20.92 -3.99 -5.00
N VAL A 132 20.21 -5.12 -4.88
CA VAL A 132 19.39 -5.69 -5.96
C VAL A 132 18.34 -4.68 -6.42
N SER A 133 17.59 -4.09 -5.49
CA SER A 133 16.51 -3.16 -5.83
C SER A 133 17.02 -1.83 -6.39
N LYS A 134 18.07 -1.25 -5.81
CA LYS A 134 18.67 -0.01 -6.32
C LYS A 134 19.30 -0.21 -7.69
N GLY A 135 20.06 -1.29 -7.85
CA GLY A 135 20.67 -1.61 -9.14
C GLY A 135 19.64 -1.91 -10.23
N ALA A 136 18.64 -2.75 -9.95
CA ALA A 136 17.57 -3.02 -10.91
C ALA A 136 16.80 -1.76 -11.30
N ALA A 137 16.45 -0.90 -10.33
CA ALA A 137 15.81 0.38 -10.59
C ALA A 137 16.66 1.29 -11.49
N GLY A 138 17.97 1.35 -11.27
CA GLY A 138 18.90 2.12 -12.12
C GLY A 138 18.98 1.56 -13.54
N PHE A 139 19.08 0.24 -13.70
CA PHE A 139 19.10 -0.39 -15.02
C PHE A 139 17.84 -0.13 -15.84
N VAL A 140 16.64 -0.23 -15.21
CA VAL A 140 15.41 0.03 -15.95
C VAL A 140 15.26 1.52 -16.27
N LYS A 141 15.74 2.45 -15.43
CA LYS A 141 15.82 3.88 -15.74
C LYS A 141 16.72 4.15 -16.94
N ALA A 142 17.88 3.48 -17.03
CA ALA A 142 18.76 3.62 -18.18
C ALA A 142 18.06 3.32 -19.51
N LYS A 143 17.03 2.45 -19.49
CA LYS A 143 16.18 2.14 -20.64
C LYS A 143 14.92 3.00 -20.74
N GLY A 144 14.83 4.09 -19.98
CA GLY A 144 13.70 5.02 -20.01
C GLY A 144 12.45 4.55 -19.27
N ILE A 145 12.58 3.61 -18.35
CA ILE A 145 11.46 3.12 -17.53
C ILE A 145 11.47 3.82 -16.17
N PRO A 146 10.43 4.57 -15.80
CA PRO A 146 10.33 5.16 -14.46
C PRO A 146 10.36 4.09 -13.39
N SER A 147 11.20 4.28 -12.37
CA SER A 147 11.37 3.35 -11.27
C SER A 147 11.99 4.02 -10.05
N TYR A 148 11.68 3.52 -8.86
CA TYR A 148 12.33 3.93 -7.62
C TYR A 148 12.20 2.84 -6.55
N THR A 149 13.10 2.86 -5.57
CA THR A 149 13.10 1.90 -4.48
C THR A 149 11.99 2.19 -3.47
N ILE A 150 11.42 1.13 -2.92
CA ILE A 150 10.42 1.16 -1.86
C ILE A 150 10.84 0.26 -0.71
N GLY A 151 10.35 0.57 0.50
CA GLY A 151 10.52 -0.28 1.68
C GLY A 151 9.41 -1.31 1.77
N GLN A 152 9.79 -2.51 2.20
CA GLN A 152 8.89 -3.56 2.69
C GLN A 152 9.39 -4.02 4.05
N PRO A 153 8.60 -4.73 4.91
CA PRO A 153 9.05 -5.16 6.23
C PRO A 153 10.37 -5.95 6.19
N GLY A 154 11.45 -5.36 6.74
CA GLY A 154 12.78 -5.96 6.72
C GLY A 154 13.39 -6.15 5.33
N HIS A 155 12.84 -5.51 4.30
CA HIS A 155 13.21 -5.72 2.91
C HIS A 155 13.19 -4.41 2.10
N CYS A 156 13.98 -4.37 1.04
CA CYS A 156 13.97 -3.31 0.04
C CYS A 156 13.50 -3.90 -1.29
N ALA A 157 12.42 -3.36 -1.81
CA ALA A 157 11.89 -3.64 -3.15
C ALA A 157 12.02 -2.37 -4.03
N PHE A 158 11.52 -2.41 -5.25
CA PHE A 158 11.39 -1.23 -6.11
C PHE A 158 10.14 -1.34 -6.98
N VAL A 159 9.64 -0.21 -7.44
CA VAL A 159 8.54 -0.13 -8.39
C VAL A 159 9.06 0.30 -9.76
N TRP A 160 8.37 -0.17 -10.81
CA TRP A 160 8.72 0.16 -12.19
C TRP A 160 7.49 0.11 -13.09
N LYS A 161 7.48 0.91 -14.15
CA LYS A 161 6.40 0.96 -15.14
C LYS A 161 6.53 -0.21 -16.11
N GLY A 162 5.56 -1.12 -16.13
CA GLY A 162 5.51 -2.23 -17.08
C GLY A 162 5.19 -1.78 -18.51
N ALA A 163 5.47 -2.65 -19.48
CA ALA A 163 5.14 -2.38 -20.90
C ALA A 163 3.62 -2.35 -21.16
N ASP A 164 2.84 -2.94 -20.28
CA ASP A 164 1.37 -2.91 -20.26
C ASP A 164 0.79 -1.61 -19.66
N GLY A 165 1.65 -0.68 -19.26
CA GLY A 165 1.24 0.57 -18.63
C GLY A 165 0.96 0.47 -17.13
N GLU A 166 1.03 -0.72 -16.55
CA GLU A 166 0.79 -0.94 -15.12
C GLU A 166 2.08 -0.81 -14.29
N TRP A 167 1.95 -0.30 -13.07
CA TRP A 167 3.05 -0.28 -12.13
C TRP A 167 3.23 -1.64 -11.46
N LYS A 168 4.47 -2.11 -11.43
CA LYS A 168 4.85 -3.43 -10.91
C LYS A 168 5.88 -3.30 -9.79
N ILE A 169 5.93 -4.30 -8.92
CA ILE A 169 6.94 -4.37 -7.86
C ILE A 169 7.98 -5.41 -8.27
N GLY A 170 9.23 -4.99 -8.36
CA GLY A 170 10.39 -5.87 -8.55
C GLY A 170 11.08 -6.17 -7.22
N ASN A 171 11.78 -7.30 -7.14
CA ASN A 171 12.39 -7.81 -5.91
C ASN A 171 11.38 -7.87 -4.76
N ASN A 172 10.17 -8.34 -5.05
CA ASN A 172 9.01 -8.28 -4.18
C ASN A 172 8.91 -9.50 -3.27
N ILE A 173 8.63 -9.29 -1.97
CA ILE A 173 8.34 -10.36 -1.02
C ILE A 173 6.89 -10.29 -0.54
N TYR A 174 6.31 -9.09 -0.42
CA TYR A 174 5.09 -8.88 0.34
C TYR A 174 3.93 -8.22 -0.43
N GLY A 175 4.14 -7.83 -1.69
CA GLY A 175 3.11 -7.13 -2.48
C GLY A 175 2.94 -5.64 -2.10
N TRP A 176 1.98 -4.98 -2.75
CA TRP A 176 1.72 -3.54 -2.60
C TRP A 176 1.37 -3.13 -1.17
N ILE A 177 0.62 -3.96 -0.49
CA ILE A 177 0.03 -3.66 0.80
C ILE A 177 1.07 -3.47 1.90
N TRP A 178 2.21 -4.15 1.78
CA TRP A 178 3.33 -4.06 2.71
C TRP A 178 4.42 -3.10 2.23
N SER A 179 4.17 -2.37 1.17
CA SER A 179 5.14 -1.45 0.60
C SER A 179 4.97 -0.06 1.20
N GLU A 180 6.08 0.52 1.64
CA GLU A 180 6.12 1.86 2.21
C GLU A 180 6.72 2.85 1.22
N GLY A 181 6.50 4.16 1.48
CA GLY A 181 7.03 5.21 0.65
C GLY A 181 8.54 5.11 0.43
N GLY A 182 8.95 5.31 -0.80
CA GLY A 182 10.35 5.39 -1.21
C GLY A 182 10.79 6.83 -1.46
N SER A 183 12.10 7.04 -1.50
CA SER A 183 12.70 8.37 -1.65
C SER A 183 12.59 8.99 -3.06
N GLY A 184 11.91 8.38 -3.99
CA GLY A 184 11.83 8.82 -5.39
C GLY A 184 10.42 9.03 -5.91
N GLY A 185 9.40 8.84 -5.07
CA GLY A 185 8.00 8.99 -5.49
C GLY A 185 7.63 10.43 -5.84
N PRO A 186 6.70 10.62 -6.77
CA PRO A 186 6.28 11.96 -7.23
C PRO A 186 5.50 12.72 -6.16
N TRP A 187 4.77 12.03 -5.32
CA TRP A 187 4.08 12.59 -4.16
C TRP A 187 4.73 12.09 -2.86
N LYS A 188 4.93 12.99 -1.91
CA LYS A 188 5.36 12.59 -0.56
C LYS A 188 4.24 11.82 0.10
N GLY A 189 4.53 10.64 0.62
CA GLY A 189 3.54 9.83 1.29
C GLY A 189 3.77 8.33 1.15
N SER A 190 2.72 7.56 1.35
CA SER A 190 2.73 6.11 1.16
C SER A 190 2.99 5.74 -0.31
N VAL A 191 3.65 4.62 -0.54
CA VAL A 191 3.82 4.06 -1.89
C VAL A 191 2.49 3.85 -2.60
N SER A 192 1.41 3.65 -1.86
CA SER A 192 0.06 3.54 -2.42
C SER A 192 -0.39 4.78 -3.22
N THR A 193 0.26 5.95 -3.05
CA THR A 193 0.00 7.12 -3.90
C THR A 193 0.28 6.84 -5.36
N ILE A 194 1.17 5.92 -5.69
CA ILE A 194 1.48 5.58 -7.08
C ILE A 194 0.32 4.88 -7.78
N THR A 195 -0.54 4.18 -7.04
CA THR A 195 -1.75 3.58 -7.58
C THR A 195 -2.86 4.61 -7.83
N GLU A 196 -2.83 5.73 -7.11
CA GLU A 196 -3.78 6.82 -7.24
C GLU A 196 -3.39 7.86 -8.31
N LEU A 197 -2.11 7.97 -8.67
CA LEU A 197 -1.64 8.90 -9.68
C LEU A 197 -2.32 8.72 -11.05
N PRO A 198 -2.46 7.50 -11.60
CA PRO A 198 -3.18 7.31 -12.85
C PRO A 198 -4.64 7.77 -12.75
N ARG A 199 -5.30 7.54 -11.60
CA ARG A 199 -6.68 7.98 -11.35
C ARG A 199 -6.78 9.51 -11.34
N PHE A 200 -5.84 10.18 -10.70
CA PHE A 200 -5.77 11.63 -10.71
C PHE A 200 -5.62 12.18 -12.15
N TRP A 201 -4.64 11.70 -12.91
CA TRP A 201 -4.35 12.21 -14.24
C TRP A 201 -5.40 11.86 -15.30
N LYS A 202 -6.14 10.76 -15.11
CA LYS A 202 -7.32 10.42 -15.93
C LYS A 202 -8.57 11.23 -15.56
N GLY A 203 -8.54 11.95 -14.45
CA GLY A 203 -9.63 12.79 -14.00
C GLY A 203 -9.91 13.94 -14.97
N LYS A 204 -11.20 14.22 -15.25
CA LYS A 204 -11.66 15.18 -16.24
C LYS A 204 -11.03 16.58 -16.09
N ASP A 205 -10.82 17.02 -14.86
CA ASP A 205 -10.34 18.36 -14.54
C ASP A 205 -8.96 18.37 -13.87
N ALA A 206 -8.11 17.35 -14.11
CA ALA A 206 -6.82 17.21 -13.45
C ALA A 206 -5.92 18.46 -13.62
N ALA A 207 -5.84 19.00 -14.82
CA ALA A 207 -5.03 20.20 -15.11
C ALA A 207 -5.56 21.44 -14.36
N ALA A 208 -6.89 21.65 -14.37
CA ALA A 208 -7.52 22.78 -13.67
C ALA A 208 -7.40 22.63 -12.15
N SER A 209 -7.52 21.40 -11.63
CA SER A 209 -7.30 21.09 -10.22
C SER A 209 -5.86 21.42 -9.80
N ASN A 210 -4.87 21.00 -10.58
CA ASN A 210 -3.46 21.32 -10.34
C ASN A 210 -3.18 22.83 -10.42
N LEU A 211 -3.77 23.53 -11.37
CA LEU A 211 -3.63 24.98 -11.46
C LEU A 211 -4.14 25.67 -10.18
N CYS A 212 -5.33 25.29 -9.70
CA CYS A 212 -5.85 25.81 -8.42
C CYS A 212 -4.90 25.47 -7.25
N TYR A 213 -4.36 24.27 -7.18
CA TYR A 213 -3.36 23.90 -6.19
C TYR A 213 -2.11 24.79 -6.25
N TYR A 214 -1.52 24.98 -7.43
CA TYR A 214 -0.32 25.84 -7.57
C TYR A 214 -0.61 27.31 -7.25
N LEU A 215 -1.75 27.84 -7.69
CA LEU A 215 -2.18 29.19 -7.32
C LEU A 215 -2.36 29.36 -5.80
N SER A 216 -2.80 28.31 -5.11
CA SER A 216 -2.91 28.31 -3.66
C SER A 216 -1.58 28.45 -2.94
N LEU A 217 -0.49 27.90 -3.52
CA LEU A 217 0.86 28.02 -2.97
C LEU A 217 1.44 29.42 -3.14
N LEU A 218 1.00 30.15 -4.16
CA LEU A 218 1.42 31.52 -4.46
C LEU A 218 0.57 32.59 -3.77
N ALA A 219 -0.63 32.22 -3.27
CA ALA A 219 -1.54 33.16 -2.65
C ALA A 219 -1.02 33.63 -1.28
N ALA A 220 -0.78 34.95 -1.15
CA ALA A 220 -0.36 35.57 0.11
C ALA A 220 -1.50 35.57 1.17
N ASP A 221 -2.76 35.69 0.72
CA ASP A 221 -3.94 35.65 1.58
C ASP A 221 -4.30 34.18 1.95
N PRO A 222 -4.29 33.86 3.25
CA PRO A 222 -4.62 32.49 3.70
C PRO A 222 -6.04 32.05 3.32
N GLN A 223 -7.03 32.94 3.34
CA GLN A 223 -8.42 32.61 2.98
C GLN A 223 -8.55 32.30 1.50
N LYS A 224 -7.91 33.11 0.66
CA LYS A 224 -7.86 32.87 -0.80
C LYS A 224 -7.14 31.57 -1.12
N ALA A 225 -6.04 31.28 -0.42
CA ALA A 225 -5.31 30.03 -0.60
C ALA A 225 -6.17 28.80 -0.22
N GLU A 226 -6.93 28.89 0.86
CA GLU A 226 -7.83 27.80 1.28
C GLU A 226 -8.98 27.62 0.29
N ALA A 227 -9.57 28.70 -0.20
CA ALA A 227 -10.62 28.65 -1.21
C ALA A 227 -10.12 27.97 -2.51
N LEU A 228 -8.89 28.29 -2.94
CA LEU A 228 -8.25 27.63 -4.10
C LEU A 228 -8.01 26.14 -3.87
N LEU A 229 -7.60 25.72 -2.67
CA LEU A 229 -7.43 24.31 -2.34
C LEU A 229 -8.77 23.55 -2.34
N LYS A 230 -9.81 24.14 -1.78
CA LYS A 230 -11.17 23.58 -1.84
C LYS A 230 -11.67 23.45 -3.27
N GLU A 231 -11.41 24.45 -4.12
CA GLU A 231 -11.74 24.39 -5.54
C GLU A 231 -10.93 23.33 -6.28
N ALA A 232 -9.65 23.17 -5.98
CA ALA A 232 -8.83 22.10 -6.51
C ALA A 232 -9.44 20.71 -6.21
N LEU A 233 -9.85 20.47 -4.97
CA LEU A 233 -10.48 19.23 -4.53
C LEU A 233 -11.88 19.03 -5.11
N ARG A 234 -12.66 20.09 -5.29
CA ARG A 234 -13.97 20.04 -5.96
C ARG A 234 -13.84 19.61 -7.43
N ARG A 235 -12.80 20.08 -8.12
CA ARG A 235 -12.50 19.71 -9.51
C ARG A 235 -12.00 18.28 -9.63
N ASN A 236 -11.10 17.89 -8.74
CA ASN A 236 -10.55 16.55 -8.72
C ASN A 236 -10.20 16.13 -7.28
N ALA A 237 -11.10 15.39 -6.66
CA ALA A 237 -10.95 14.89 -5.29
C ALA A 237 -9.71 13.99 -5.11
N SER A 238 -9.17 13.42 -6.20
CA SER A 238 -7.94 12.62 -6.15
C SER A 238 -6.65 13.46 -6.17
N ASN A 239 -6.74 14.80 -6.05
CA ASN A 239 -5.57 15.66 -5.92
C ASN A 239 -4.95 15.58 -4.52
N TYR A 240 -4.12 14.57 -4.31
CA TYR A 240 -3.47 14.32 -3.03
C TYR A 240 -2.61 15.50 -2.52
N PRO A 241 -1.78 16.19 -3.34
CA PRO A 241 -1.08 17.41 -2.91
C PRO A 241 -1.98 18.51 -2.40
N ALA A 242 -3.15 18.69 -2.99
CA ALA A 242 -4.13 19.69 -2.51
C ALA A 242 -4.69 19.32 -1.13
N TRP A 243 -4.94 18.02 -0.87
CA TRP A 243 -5.29 17.53 0.47
C TRP A 243 -4.19 17.83 1.48
N GLN A 244 -2.94 17.51 1.16
CA GLN A 244 -1.81 17.77 2.06
C GLN A 244 -1.65 19.28 2.36
N ALA A 245 -1.77 20.12 1.34
CA ALA A 245 -1.67 21.56 1.52
C ALA A 245 -2.83 22.13 2.38
N LEU A 246 -4.05 21.64 2.17
CA LEU A 246 -5.22 22.02 2.97
C LEU A 246 -5.02 21.65 4.44
N MET A 247 -4.50 20.44 4.73
CA MET A 247 -4.28 20.00 6.11
C MET A 247 -3.20 20.80 6.81
N ARG A 248 -2.11 21.12 6.14
CA ARG A 248 -1.03 21.96 6.73
C ARG A 248 -1.51 23.34 7.13
N ARG A 249 -2.47 23.90 6.43
CA ARG A 249 -3.09 25.18 6.78
C ARG A 249 -4.06 25.05 7.96
N ASN A 250 -4.67 23.89 8.10
CA ASN A 250 -5.70 23.58 9.09
C ASN A 250 -5.18 22.82 10.33
N VAL A 251 -3.89 22.95 10.67
CA VAL A 251 -3.25 22.24 11.81
C VAL A 251 -3.97 22.47 13.13
N ARG A 252 -4.64 23.62 13.29
CA ARG A 252 -5.37 24.01 14.52
C ARG A 252 -6.84 23.59 14.54
N LEU A 253 -7.32 22.81 13.59
CA LEU A 253 -8.69 22.31 13.59
C LEU A 253 -8.98 21.50 14.85
N ALA A 254 -10.19 21.62 15.34
CA ALA A 254 -10.71 20.74 16.38
C ALA A 254 -10.72 19.28 15.90
N GLU A 255 -10.58 18.33 16.80
CA GLU A 255 -10.53 16.90 16.47
C GLU A 255 -11.76 16.45 15.66
N LYS A 256 -12.95 16.98 15.97
CA LYS A 256 -14.19 16.72 15.22
C LYS A 256 -14.05 17.09 13.74
N ASP A 257 -13.46 18.25 13.45
CA ASP A 257 -13.32 18.73 12.07
C ASP A 257 -12.27 17.95 11.31
N LYS A 258 -11.18 17.54 11.99
CA LYS A 258 -10.17 16.63 11.43
C LYS A 258 -10.78 15.28 11.05
N LEU A 259 -11.68 14.74 11.88
CA LEU A 259 -12.39 13.49 11.60
C LEU A 259 -13.33 13.65 10.40
N ALA A 260 -14.03 14.77 10.26
CA ALA A 260 -14.88 15.05 9.10
C ALA A 260 -14.06 15.11 7.81
N LEU A 261 -12.87 15.74 7.85
CA LEU A 261 -11.94 15.77 6.71
C LEU A 261 -11.39 14.38 6.36
N LEU A 262 -11.11 13.54 7.36
CA LEU A 262 -10.68 12.17 7.12
C LEU A 262 -11.77 11.35 6.41
N GLU A 263 -13.03 11.52 6.74
CA GLU A 263 -14.12 10.83 6.04
C GLU A 263 -14.21 11.29 4.57
N GLN A 264 -14.10 12.60 4.30
CA GLN A 264 -14.05 13.12 2.93
C GLN A 264 -12.83 12.58 2.15
N PHE A 265 -11.67 12.49 2.82
CA PHE A 265 -10.47 11.91 2.22
C PHE A 265 -10.65 10.43 1.87
N LYS A 266 -11.34 9.66 2.72
CA LYS A 266 -11.66 8.25 2.44
C LYS A 266 -12.58 8.09 1.25
N GLU A 267 -13.54 8.98 1.08
CA GLU A 267 -14.41 9.00 -0.10
C GLU A 267 -13.63 9.33 -1.39
N ALA A 268 -12.66 10.24 -1.28
CA ALA A 268 -11.80 10.60 -2.41
C ALA A 268 -10.85 9.47 -2.84
N PHE A 269 -10.41 8.63 -1.90
CA PHE A 269 -9.48 7.52 -2.14
C PHE A 269 -10.08 6.18 -1.66
N PRO A 270 -11.18 5.71 -2.25
CA PRO A 270 -11.86 4.50 -1.82
C PRO A 270 -10.97 3.27 -2.02
N GLY A 271 -10.99 2.38 -1.05
CA GLY A 271 -10.23 1.13 -1.11
C GLY A 271 -8.73 1.25 -0.85
N ASN A 272 -8.23 2.43 -0.42
CA ASN A 272 -6.82 2.64 -0.12
C ASN A 272 -6.54 2.91 1.37
N PRO A 273 -6.67 1.89 2.24
CA PRO A 273 -6.52 2.04 3.70
C PRO A 273 -5.12 2.48 4.12
N THR A 274 -4.08 2.09 3.40
CA THR A 274 -2.70 2.50 3.68
C THR A 274 -2.53 4.00 3.51
N LEU A 275 -3.17 4.57 2.49
CA LEU A 275 -3.15 6.02 2.27
C LEU A 275 -3.95 6.76 3.33
N TRP A 276 -5.10 6.22 3.75
CA TRP A 276 -5.93 6.81 4.81
C TRP A 276 -5.18 6.88 6.14
N GLU A 277 -4.50 5.80 6.51
CA GLU A 277 -3.70 5.78 7.73
C GLU A 277 -2.53 6.75 7.65
N TYR A 278 -1.83 6.76 6.52
CA TYR A 278 -0.75 7.71 6.31
C TYR A 278 -1.25 9.16 6.48
N PHE A 279 -2.37 9.50 5.86
CA PHE A 279 -2.98 10.82 5.92
C PHE A 279 -3.43 11.18 7.34
N MET A 280 -4.12 10.27 8.00
CA MET A 280 -4.57 10.44 9.38
C MET A 280 -3.41 10.73 10.33
N LYS A 281 -2.35 9.91 10.25
CA LYS A 281 -1.21 9.99 11.16
C LYS A 281 -0.30 11.18 10.87
N ASN A 282 0.03 11.40 9.59
CA ASN A 282 1.08 12.34 9.22
C ASN A 282 0.56 13.71 8.83
N GLU A 283 -0.67 13.82 8.33
CA GLU A 283 -1.23 15.10 7.90
C GLU A 283 -2.24 15.66 8.92
N LEU A 284 -3.06 14.81 9.52
CA LEU A 284 -4.03 15.24 10.53
C LEU A 284 -3.48 15.22 11.96
N GLY A 285 -2.38 14.50 12.20
CA GLY A 285 -1.82 14.31 13.55
C GLY A 285 -2.81 13.63 14.50
N LEU A 286 -3.72 12.82 13.97
CA LEU A 286 -4.67 12.08 14.78
C LEU A 286 -4.00 10.79 15.27
N ASP A 287 -4.14 10.52 16.57
CA ASP A 287 -3.88 9.18 17.09
C ASP A 287 -4.94 8.26 16.49
N TRP A 288 -4.50 7.29 15.72
CA TRP A 288 -5.38 6.33 15.09
C TRP A 288 -6.27 5.58 16.11
N LYS A 289 -5.83 5.42 17.34
CA LYS A 289 -6.61 4.88 18.45
C LYS A 289 -7.79 5.80 18.80
N LYS A 290 -7.62 7.11 18.71
CA LYS A 290 -8.66 8.10 18.99
C LYS A 290 -9.58 8.36 17.80
N ALA A 291 -9.08 8.22 16.59
CA ALA A 291 -9.79 8.57 15.36
C ALA A 291 -10.85 7.56 14.92
N ASN A 292 -11.30 6.63 15.79
CA ASN A 292 -12.19 5.54 15.38
C ASN A 292 -11.70 4.81 14.10
N GLY A 293 -10.38 4.79 13.90
CA GLY A 293 -9.73 4.11 12.77
C GLY A 293 -10.22 2.66 12.62
N TYR A 294 -10.72 2.11 13.69
CA TYR A 294 -11.30 0.78 13.79
C TYR A 294 -12.73 0.64 13.23
N ALA A 295 -13.51 1.72 13.15
CA ALA A 295 -14.76 1.70 12.39
C ALA A 295 -14.51 1.62 10.88
N VAL A 296 -13.31 2.00 10.44
CA VAL A 296 -12.85 1.84 9.06
C VAL A 296 -12.74 0.37 8.70
N TYR A 297 -12.27 -0.45 9.60
CA TYR A 297 -11.99 -1.86 9.36
C TYR A 297 -13.23 -2.68 9.02
N PRO A 298 -14.32 -2.63 9.79
CA PRO A 298 -15.56 -3.26 9.39
C PRO A 298 -16.13 -2.75 8.06
N ARG A 299 -16.01 -1.43 7.77
CA ARG A 299 -16.47 -0.86 6.50
C ARG A 299 -15.67 -1.36 5.31
N LEU A 300 -14.36 -1.49 5.45
CA LEU A 300 -13.50 -2.02 4.38
C LEU A 300 -13.80 -3.48 4.09
N LEU A 301 -13.98 -4.31 5.12
CA LEU A 301 -14.41 -5.67 4.95
C LEU A 301 -15.78 -5.74 4.25
N ALA A 302 -16.69 -4.81 4.56
CA ALA A 302 -18.00 -4.74 3.93
C ALA A 302 -17.96 -4.27 2.46
N GLN A 303 -16.98 -3.44 2.09
CA GLN A 303 -16.81 -2.93 0.74
C GLN A 303 -16.07 -3.90 -0.18
N ASN A 304 -15.27 -4.78 0.38
CA ASN A 304 -14.45 -5.74 -0.35
C ASN A 304 -15.13 -7.11 -0.33
N GLU A 305 -15.78 -7.46 -1.42
CA GLU A 305 -16.54 -8.70 -1.54
C GLU A 305 -15.68 -9.96 -1.72
N SER A 306 -14.37 -9.81 -2.00
CA SER A 306 -13.47 -10.92 -2.21
C SER A 306 -12.59 -11.22 -0.99
N TRP A 307 -12.29 -12.50 -0.79
CA TRP A 307 -11.34 -12.96 0.23
C TRP A 307 -9.94 -12.38 0.07
N ASP A 308 -9.50 -12.18 -1.17
CA ASP A 308 -8.20 -11.57 -1.47
C ASP A 308 -8.12 -10.13 -0.93
N SER A 309 -9.21 -9.39 -0.96
CA SER A 309 -9.31 -8.06 -0.37
C SER A 309 -9.25 -8.08 1.14
N VAL A 310 -9.88 -9.08 1.78
CA VAL A 310 -9.81 -9.28 3.25
C VAL A 310 -8.39 -9.70 3.67
N ASP A 311 -7.74 -10.59 2.91
CA ASP A 311 -6.37 -11.01 3.15
C ASP A 311 -5.38 -9.85 2.95
N ALA A 312 -5.58 -9.08 1.91
CA ALA A 312 -4.85 -7.85 1.63
C ALA A 312 -4.94 -6.86 2.80
N TYR A 313 -6.13 -6.68 3.32
CA TYR A 313 -6.42 -5.81 4.44
C TYR A 313 -5.81 -6.31 5.76
N MET A 314 -5.92 -7.60 6.05
CA MET A 314 -5.29 -8.21 7.22
C MET A 314 -3.77 -8.06 7.20
N ARG A 315 -3.15 -8.09 6.03
CA ARG A 315 -1.72 -7.84 5.87
C ARG A 315 -1.35 -6.41 6.24
N ASN A 316 -2.12 -5.41 5.81
CA ASN A 316 -1.92 -4.01 6.20
C ASN A 316 -2.00 -3.84 7.72
N PHE A 317 -3.03 -4.40 8.35
CA PHE A 317 -3.18 -4.28 9.79
C PHE A 317 -2.00 -4.91 10.55
N CYS A 318 -1.49 -6.04 10.10
CA CYS A 318 -0.30 -6.65 10.70
C CYS A 318 0.97 -5.82 10.46
N ALA A 319 1.06 -5.07 9.36
CA ALA A 319 2.16 -4.12 9.13
C ALA A 319 2.16 -2.96 10.14
N LEU A 320 0.97 -2.52 10.53
CA LEU A 320 0.78 -1.44 11.51
C LEU A 320 1.11 -1.86 12.95
N ALA A 321 0.84 -3.11 13.27
CA ALA A 321 1.15 -3.71 14.57
C ALA A 321 2.64 -4.12 14.73
N ARG A 322 3.53 -3.62 13.88
CA ARG A 322 4.96 -4.00 13.79
C ARG A 322 5.73 -4.01 15.11
N LYS A 323 5.39 -3.18 16.06
CA LYS A 323 6.08 -3.13 17.37
C LYS A 323 5.89 -4.43 18.17
N ASP A 324 4.86 -5.20 17.86
CA ASP A 324 4.49 -6.40 18.60
C ASP A 324 4.85 -7.71 17.85
N ILE A 325 5.53 -7.63 16.70
CA ILE A 325 5.87 -8.79 15.88
C ILE A 325 7.37 -8.78 15.51
N PRO A 326 8.25 -9.09 16.47
CA PRO A 326 9.71 -9.06 16.24
C PRO A 326 10.21 -10.05 15.18
N ASP A 327 9.49 -11.14 14.91
CA ASP A 327 10.00 -12.30 14.15
C ASP A 327 9.44 -12.47 12.74
N MET A 328 8.70 -11.48 12.18
CA MET A 328 8.17 -11.61 10.81
C MET A 328 9.20 -11.37 9.70
N ALA A 329 10.44 -11.09 10.07
CA ALA A 329 11.50 -10.69 9.12
C ALA A 329 12.02 -11.82 8.23
N GLY A 330 11.55 -13.06 8.32
CA GLY A 330 12.30 -14.06 7.61
C GLY A 330 11.59 -15.21 6.90
N LYS A 331 10.41 -15.68 7.31
CA LYS A 331 9.98 -17.02 6.84
C LYS A 331 8.48 -17.32 6.87
N LEU A 332 7.56 -16.37 6.79
CA LEU A 332 6.14 -16.72 6.85
C LEU A 332 5.48 -16.69 5.48
N PRO A 333 5.06 -17.84 4.95
CA PRO A 333 4.04 -17.86 3.92
C PRO A 333 2.79 -17.21 4.52
N TYR A 334 2.18 -16.30 3.74
CA TYR A 334 0.96 -15.57 4.08
C TYR A 334 -0.21 -16.54 4.33
N GLY A 335 -0.29 -17.10 5.51
CA GLY A 335 -1.25 -18.14 5.82
C GLY A 335 -1.96 -17.87 7.14
N VAL A 336 -2.43 -18.95 7.68
CA VAL A 336 -3.16 -19.09 8.93
C VAL A 336 -2.56 -18.31 10.11
N LYS A 337 -1.22 -18.15 10.15
CA LYS A 337 -0.51 -17.49 11.27
C LYS A 337 -0.71 -15.96 11.28
N THR A 338 -0.67 -15.32 10.11
CA THR A 338 -0.93 -13.87 9.96
C THR A 338 -2.37 -13.53 10.34
N LYS A 339 -3.32 -14.36 9.92
CA LYS A 339 -4.74 -14.20 10.25
C LYS A 339 -4.98 -14.30 11.76
N ARG A 340 -4.32 -15.26 12.43
CA ARG A 340 -4.39 -15.41 13.88
C ARG A 340 -3.87 -14.17 14.64
N ILE A 341 -2.78 -13.59 14.19
CA ILE A 341 -2.21 -12.38 14.79
C ILE A 341 -3.16 -11.20 14.60
N PHE A 342 -3.72 -11.04 13.39
CA PHE A 342 -4.72 -10.02 13.08
C PHE A 342 -5.92 -10.08 14.04
N PHE A 343 -6.57 -11.23 14.15
CA PHE A 343 -7.72 -11.38 15.02
C PHE A 343 -7.37 -11.17 16.50
N LYS A 344 -6.19 -11.64 16.94
CA LYS A 344 -5.70 -11.38 18.29
C LYS A 344 -5.54 -9.89 18.60
N ASN A 345 -4.93 -9.13 17.67
CA ASN A 345 -4.72 -7.70 17.85
C ASN A 345 -6.02 -6.92 17.77
N TRP A 346 -6.94 -7.35 16.90
CA TRP A 346 -8.28 -6.74 16.82
C TRP A 346 -9.09 -6.97 18.08
N LEU A 347 -9.06 -8.18 18.63
CA LEU A 347 -9.72 -8.48 19.90
C LEU A 347 -9.12 -7.68 21.05
N LYS A 348 -7.78 -7.66 21.16
CA LYS A 348 -7.07 -6.87 22.17
C LYS A 348 -7.51 -5.39 22.13
N PHE A 349 -7.62 -4.84 20.94
CA PHE A 349 -8.10 -3.47 20.77
C PHE A 349 -9.54 -3.31 21.31
N TYR A 350 -10.45 -4.23 20.98
CA TYR A 350 -11.81 -4.16 21.50
C TYR A 350 -11.87 -4.31 23.01
N GLN A 351 -10.94 -5.05 23.63
CA GLN A 351 -10.80 -5.17 25.08
C GLN A 351 -10.30 -3.87 25.74
N GLU A 352 -9.39 -3.17 25.07
CA GLU A 352 -8.74 -1.97 25.61
C GLU A 352 -9.53 -0.67 25.38
N ASN A 353 -10.56 -0.71 24.53
CA ASN A 353 -11.30 0.49 24.16
C ASN A 353 -12.81 0.31 24.30
N LYS A 354 -13.48 1.39 24.73
CA LYS A 354 -14.94 1.44 24.76
C LYS A 354 -15.47 1.59 23.33
N ILE A 355 -15.95 0.52 22.75
CA ILE A 355 -16.44 0.50 21.37
C ILE A 355 -17.89 0.94 21.30
N ASP A 356 -18.17 1.91 20.43
CA ASP A 356 -19.52 2.38 20.12
C ASP A 356 -20.41 1.23 19.62
N ARG A 357 -21.69 1.24 20.04
CA ARG A 357 -22.65 0.20 19.65
C ARG A 357 -22.85 0.06 18.15
N LYS A 358 -22.83 1.20 17.42
CA LYS A 358 -22.93 1.20 15.96
C LYS A 358 -21.78 0.42 15.31
N VAL A 359 -20.56 0.61 15.82
CA VAL A 359 -19.36 -0.13 15.38
C VAL A 359 -19.47 -1.61 15.70
N ARG A 360 -20.01 -1.99 16.87
CA ARG A 360 -20.24 -3.39 17.23
C ARG A 360 -21.20 -4.09 16.25
N VAL A 361 -22.33 -3.43 15.96
CA VAL A 361 -23.32 -3.93 14.98
C VAL A 361 -22.71 -4.09 13.60
N GLN A 362 -21.95 -3.08 13.14
CA GLN A 362 -21.27 -3.15 11.86
C GLN A 362 -20.22 -4.25 11.81
N THR A 363 -19.46 -4.44 12.89
CA THR A 363 -18.47 -5.52 12.99
C THR A 363 -19.13 -6.90 12.84
N CYS A 364 -20.19 -7.17 13.59
CA CYS A 364 -20.90 -8.44 13.48
C CYS A 364 -21.48 -8.65 12.09
N ALA A 365 -22.09 -7.61 11.48
CA ALA A 365 -22.64 -7.68 10.14
C ALA A 365 -21.60 -8.05 9.07
N VAL A 366 -20.41 -7.47 9.19
CA VAL A 366 -19.28 -7.73 8.26
C VAL A 366 -18.74 -9.13 8.45
N LEU A 367 -18.58 -9.58 9.71
CA LEU A 367 -18.11 -10.92 10.02
C LEU A 367 -19.10 -11.98 9.49
N GLU A 368 -20.39 -11.78 9.69
CA GLU A 368 -21.43 -12.66 9.18
C GLU A 368 -21.47 -12.73 7.66
N LYS A 369 -21.31 -11.58 6.97
CA LYS A 369 -21.24 -11.51 5.49
C LYS A 369 -19.99 -12.23 4.95
N ALA A 370 -18.87 -12.19 5.67
CA ALA A 370 -17.61 -12.78 5.23
C ALA A 370 -17.52 -14.30 5.42
N LEU A 371 -18.20 -14.87 6.43
CA LEU A 371 -18.07 -16.28 6.76
C LEU A 371 -18.37 -17.24 5.60
N PRO A 372 -19.42 -17.05 4.78
CA PRO A 372 -19.71 -17.96 3.68
C PRO A 372 -18.56 -18.18 2.72
N SER A 373 -17.85 -17.12 2.37
CA SER A 373 -16.67 -17.20 1.47
C SER A 373 -15.48 -17.92 2.11
N LEU A 374 -15.47 -18.06 3.43
CA LEU A 374 -14.39 -18.71 4.19
C LEU A 374 -14.60 -20.20 4.41
N LEU A 375 -15.83 -20.68 4.24
CA LEU A 375 -16.19 -22.08 4.53
C LEU A 375 -15.41 -23.08 3.66
N SER A 376 -14.98 -22.68 2.47
CA SER A 376 -14.09 -23.49 1.61
C SER A 376 -12.70 -23.71 2.22
N HIS A 377 -12.27 -22.86 3.18
CA HIS A 377 -10.96 -22.87 3.80
C HIS A 377 -11.06 -23.14 5.30
N GLU A 378 -11.23 -24.41 5.68
CA GLU A 378 -11.54 -24.86 7.04
C GLU A 378 -10.72 -24.17 8.14
N LYS A 379 -9.39 -24.17 8.03
CA LYS A 379 -8.50 -23.56 9.04
C LYS A 379 -8.77 -22.06 9.23
N THR A 380 -9.14 -21.38 8.16
CA THR A 380 -9.45 -19.95 8.18
C THR A 380 -10.83 -19.72 8.79
N ALA A 381 -11.83 -20.53 8.41
CA ALA A 381 -13.17 -20.48 8.97
C ALA A 381 -13.15 -20.69 10.49
N LEU A 382 -12.38 -21.67 10.98
CA LEU A 382 -12.23 -21.93 12.42
C LEU A 382 -11.61 -20.75 13.19
N GLN A 383 -10.59 -20.10 12.63
CA GLN A 383 -9.98 -18.91 13.26
C GLN A 383 -10.94 -17.73 13.29
N PHE A 384 -11.64 -17.53 12.20
CA PHE A 384 -12.63 -16.49 12.06
C PHE A 384 -13.79 -16.68 13.04
N LEU A 385 -14.37 -17.87 13.11
CA LEU A 385 -15.39 -18.23 14.09
C LEU A 385 -14.89 -18.06 15.52
N GLY A 386 -13.65 -18.46 15.80
CA GLY A 386 -13.03 -18.23 17.10
C GLY A 386 -13.01 -16.74 17.48
N PHE A 387 -12.65 -15.86 16.56
CA PHE A 387 -12.69 -14.42 16.77
C PHE A 387 -14.12 -13.90 16.93
N TYR A 388 -15.05 -14.34 16.07
CA TYR A 388 -16.46 -13.94 16.14
C TYR A 388 -17.08 -14.28 17.50
N GLY A 389 -16.86 -15.52 17.99
CA GLY A 389 -17.32 -15.93 19.31
C GLY A 389 -16.72 -15.11 20.46
N GLN A 390 -15.43 -14.76 20.37
CA GLN A 390 -14.77 -13.93 21.38
C GLN A 390 -15.30 -12.49 21.37
N VAL A 391 -15.66 -11.94 20.24
CA VAL A 391 -16.25 -10.60 20.11
C VAL A 391 -17.65 -10.56 20.72
N LEU A 392 -18.48 -11.60 20.47
CA LEU A 392 -19.81 -11.72 21.08
C LEU A 392 -19.73 -11.87 22.60
N ASP A 393 -18.82 -12.69 23.09
CA ASP A 393 -18.60 -12.90 24.53
C ASP A 393 -18.09 -11.62 25.23
N LEU A 394 -17.22 -10.87 24.58
CA LEU A 394 -16.72 -9.60 25.08
C LEU A 394 -17.81 -8.54 25.25
N TRP A 395 -18.71 -8.44 24.27
CA TRP A 395 -19.71 -7.37 24.29
C TRP A 395 -20.99 -7.73 25.06
N LYS A 396 -21.35 -8.99 25.14
CA LYS A 396 -22.56 -9.50 25.84
C LYS A 396 -23.82 -8.67 25.56
N ASP A 397 -24.00 -8.27 24.29
CA ASP A 397 -25.15 -7.50 23.82
C ASP A 397 -26.25 -8.45 23.36
N LYS A 398 -27.43 -8.41 24.03
CA LYS A 398 -28.54 -9.30 23.71
C LYS A 398 -29.03 -9.24 22.27
N GLN A 399 -29.04 -8.06 21.65
CA GLN A 399 -29.48 -7.92 20.28
C GLN A 399 -28.45 -8.50 19.30
N LEU A 400 -27.15 -8.31 19.55
CA LEU A 400 -26.10 -8.96 18.78
C LEU A 400 -26.12 -10.47 18.95
N SER A 401 -26.40 -10.95 20.16
CA SER A 401 -26.56 -12.41 20.44
C SER A 401 -27.76 -12.99 19.70
N ALA A 402 -28.91 -12.31 19.69
CA ALA A 402 -30.09 -12.77 18.94
C ALA A 402 -29.82 -12.80 17.42
N ARG A 403 -29.11 -11.81 16.90
CA ARG A 403 -28.68 -11.78 15.51
C ARG A 403 -27.71 -12.93 15.20
N ALA A 404 -26.74 -13.17 16.07
CA ALA A 404 -25.79 -14.26 15.93
C ALA A 404 -26.46 -15.63 15.99
N ASP A 405 -27.47 -15.83 16.84
CA ASP A 405 -28.26 -17.06 16.89
C ASP A 405 -28.98 -17.32 15.55
N THR A 406 -29.61 -16.31 14.99
CA THR A 406 -30.26 -16.42 13.68
C THR A 406 -29.24 -16.81 12.60
N PHE A 407 -28.10 -16.12 12.55
CA PHE A 407 -27.04 -16.39 11.60
C PHE A 407 -26.47 -17.81 11.74
N LEU A 408 -26.08 -18.20 12.94
CA LEU A 408 -25.50 -19.54 13.20
C LEU A 408 -26.49 -20.66 12.88
N THR A 409 -27.77 -20.47 13.18
CA THR A 409 -28.82 -21.46 12.90
C THR A 409 -28.98 -21.73 11.41
N VAL A 410 -28.91 -20.68 10.58
CA VAL A 410 -28.97 -20.82 9.11
C VAL A 410 -27.74 -21.57 8.60
N TRP A 411 -26.56 -21.12 8.98
CA TRP A 411 -25.31 -21.66 8.42
C TRP A 411 -24.92 -23.02 8.93
N LEU A 412 -25.40 -23.46 10.11
CA LEU A 412 -25.24 -24.85 10.59
C LEU A 412 -25.84 -25.89 9.63
N LYS A 413 -26.86 -25.50 8.86
CA LYS A 413 -27.50 -26.40 7.89
C LYS A 413 -26.72 -26.49 6.58
N GLU A 414 -25.94 -25.45 6.26
CA GLU A 414 -25.22 -25.29 4.99
C GLU A 414 -23.75 -25.76 5.07
N VAL A 415 -23.22 -25.99 6.27
CA VAL A 415 -21.81 -26.33 6.46
C VAL A 415 -21.62 -27.84 6.53
N ASP A 416 -20.87 -28.40 5.57
CA ASP A 416 -20.54 -29.82 5.51
C ASP A 416 -19.43 -30.26 6.47
N LYS A 417 -18.51 -29.33 6.80
CA LYS A 417 -17.31 -29.65 7.58
C LYS A 417 -17.62 -29.79 9.08
N ALA A 418 -17.50 -30.98 9.64
CA ALA A 418 -17.81 -31.30 11.03
C ALA A 418 -17.08 -30.38 12.04
N SER A 419 -15.80 -30.08 11.82
CA SER A 419 -15.02 -29.19 12.68
C SER A 419 -15.57 -27.77 12.74
N VAL A 420 -16.03 -27.25 11.60
CA VAL A 420 -16.62 -25.91 11.46
C VAL A 420 -18.01 -25.89 12.12
N ARG A 421 -18.84 -26.92 11.87
CA ARG A 421 -20.13 -27.08 12.51
C ARG A 421 -19.99 -27.15 14.04
N LYS A 422 -19.06 -27.94 14.54
CA LYS A 422 -18.74 -28.01 15.97
C LYS A 422 -18.39 -26.68 16.56
N LYS A 423 -17.52 -25.89 15.86
CA LYS A 423 -17.12 -24.56 16.31
C LYS A 423 -18.30 -23.58 16.31
N MET A 424 -19.17 -23.66 15.33
CA MET A 424 -20.39 -22.83 15.27
C MET A 424 -21.35 -23.21 16.43
N ALA A 425 -21.51 -24.49 16.74
CA ALA A 425 -22.32 -24.95 17.86
C ALA A 425 -21.75 -24.48 19.20
N GLU A 426 -20.44 -24.53 19.42
CA GLU A 426 -19.79 -23.97 20.61
C GLU A 426 -20.11 -22.48 20.82
N ILE A 427 -20.09 -21.68 19.74
CA ILE A 427 -20.47 -20.27 19.82
C ILE A 427 -21.95 -20.10 20.08
N GLY A 428 -22.79 -20.92 19.42
CA GLY A 428 -24.23 -20.92 19.58
C GLY A 428 -24.67 -21.25 21.02
N LEU A 429 -24.00 -22.17 21.70
CA LEU A 429 -24.25 -22.46 23.11
C LEU A 429 -24.05 -21.23 23.99
N LYS A 430 -22.91 -20.53 23.86
CA LYS A 430 -22.65 -19.31 24.62
C LYS A 430 -23.66 -18.18 24.32
N VAL A 431 -24.06 -18.09 23.06
CA VAL A 431 -25.08 -17.12 22.62
C VAL A 431 -26.43 -17.45 23.24
N ALA A 432 -26.83 -18.72 23.24
CA ALA A 432 -28.07 -19.20 23.82
C ALA A 432 -28.12 -19.06 25.38
N GLU A 433 -27.00 -19.33 26.04
CA GLU A 433 -26.84 -19.06 27.47
C GLU A 433 -27.04 -17.56 27.78
N HIS A 434 -26.43 -16.69 27.01
CA HIS A 434 -26.55 -15.24 27.19
C HIS A 434 -27.98 -14.72 26.92
N LEU A 435 -28.71 -15.36 26.00
CA LEU A 435 -30.11 -15.04 25.71
C LEU A 435 -31.07 -15.66 26.73
N GLY A 436 -30.66 -16.70 27.46
CA GLY A 436 -31.53 -17.54 28.33
C GLY A 436 -32.45 -18.42 27.52
N ASP A 437 -32.10 -18.74 26.28
CA ASP A 437 -32.92 -19.56 25.36
C ASP A 437 -32.63 -21.05 25.51
N LYS A 438 -33.47 -21.74 26.30
CA LYS A 438 -33.37 -23.19 26.55
C LYS A 438 -33.49 -24.03 25.26
N LYS A 439 -34.34 -23.63 24.31
CA LYS A 439 -34.51 -24.37 23.05
C LYS A 439 -33.27 -24.26 22.18
N ALA A 440 -32.68 -23.07 22.10
CA ALA A 440 -31.40 -22.86 21.39
C ALA A 440 -30.26 -23.63 22.03
N LEU A 441 -30.22 -23.72 23.39
CA LEU A 441 -29.22 -24.52 24.10
C LEU A 441 -29.27 -25.99 23.71
N VAL A 442 -30.46 -26.60 23.70
CA VAL A 442 -30.63 -27.99 23.26
C VAL A 442 -30.18 -28.19 21.83
N ARG A 443 -30.64 -27.34 20.89
CA ARG A 443 -30.28 -27.41 19.48
C ARG A 443 -28.76 -27.39 19.25
N TYR A 444 -28.05 -26.52 19.94
CA TYR A 444 -26.58 -26.39 19.76
C TYR A 444 -25.85 -27.53 20.48
N ALA A 445 -26.35 -28.02 21.62
CA ALA A 445 -25.78 -29.18 22.31
C ALA A 445 -25.88 -30.46 21.47
N GLU A 446 -27.02 -30.71 20.83
CA GLU A 446 -27.20 -31.82 19.88
C GLU A 446 -26.26 -31.72 18.70
N THR A 447 -26.13 -30.51 18.10
CA THR A 447 -25.19 -30.30 17.00
C THR A 447 -23.71 -30.49 17.39
N GLN A 448 -23.36 -30.15 18.65
CA GLN A 448 -22.00 -30.34 19.17
C GLN A 448 -21.71 -31.83 19.43
N ALA A 449 -22.71 -32.57 19.86
CA ALA A 449 -22.63 -34.02 20.10
C ALA A 449 -22.58 -34.84 18.80
N GLY A 450 -22.86 -34.25 17.66
CA GLY A 450 -22.82 -34.93 16.37
C GLY A 450 -24.14 -35.52 15.89
N TYR A 451 -25.25 -35.10 16.48
CA TYR A 451 -26.61 -35.46 16.08
C TYR A 451 -27.21 -34.47 15.09
#